data_36d345054d3510536b581470dcb09965
#
_entry.id   36d345054d3510536b581470dcb09965
#
_cell.length_a   1.000
_cell.length_b   1.000
_cell.length_c   1.000
_cell.angle_alpha   90.00
_cell.angle_beta   90.00
_cell.angle_gamma   90.00
#
_symmetry.space_group_name_H-M   'P 1'
#
loop_
_entity.id
_entity.type
_entity.pdbx_description
1 polymer ?
#
loop_
_entity_poly.entity_id
_entity_poly.type
_entity_poly.pdbx_seq_one_letter_code
_entity_poly.pdbx_strand_id
1 'polypeptide(L)'
;MQRFSGSFSAAAFVALATTFVPFGMGVSISSSAVAAVLPDFTDLVDKVGPAVVNIRTTERAKGMQPGQGAPGSEDEEMQEFFRRFFGQPPGAQPPGGQRPQPSPRGRKGGPQGGDDQQQTPRGVGSGFIISADGYVLTNAHVVEGADEVFVTLTDKREFKAKIIGSDRRTDVALVKIDSTNLPRLTMGDSSKLRVGEWVIAIGSPFGLENTVTAGIISANSRDTGDYLPLIQTDVAVNPGNSGGPLINMRGEVIGINSQIYSRSGGYMGISFAVPIDEAMRVSDQLKSVGRVVRGRIGVQIGEVTKDVAESLGLPRPQGALVARVEPGSPAEKAGVEAGDIITNFNGTIIEKSGDLPRLVGNTKPGSKSTLTVLRKGNKRDLPVVVAEMEVEQVAKKEEKKPKQEQTLNSLGLAVIDLTEGQRREL
;
A
#
# COMPACT_ATOMS: atom_id res chain seq x y z
N MET A 1 -74.26 37.86 2.28
CA MET A 1 -74.81 39.18 2.75
C MET A 1 -73.64 40.07 3.09
N GLN A 2 -73.70 41.21 2.58
CA GLN A 2 -73.02 42.50 2.74
C GLN A 2 -71.83 42.79 1.85
N ARG A 3 -72.19 43.62 0.91
CA ARG A 3 -71.38 44.49 0.04
C ARG A 3 -70.94 45.76 0.78
N PHE A 4 -69.84 46.38 0.37
CA PHE A 4 -69.64 47.87 0.25
C PHE A 4 -68.30 48.04 -0.47
N SER A 5 -68.19 48.54 -1.67
CA SER A 5 -68.57 49.82 -2.29
C SER A 5 -67.65 51.03 -1.96
N GLY A 6 -66.92 51.48 -2.95
CA GLY A 6 -66.58 52.89 -3.23
C GLY A 6 -65.14 53.25 -2.85
N SER A 7 -64.35 53.99 -3.62
CA SER A 7 -64.62 55.16 -4.46
C SER A 7 -63.42 55.45 -5.36
N PHE A 8 -63.72 55.96 -6.53
CA PHE A 8 -62.81 56.62 -7.48
C PHE A 8 -62.37 58.00 -6.99
N SER A 9 -61.09 58.34 -7.22
CA SER A 9 -60.68 59.73 -7.33
C SER A 9 -59.62 59.86 -8.40
N ALA A 10 -60.00 60.62 -9.46
CA ALA A 10 -59.16 61.08 -10.54
C ALA A 10 -58.40 62.32 -10.09
N ALA A 11 -57.10 62.40 -10.41
CA ALA A 11 -56.40 63.69 -10.45
C ALA A 11 -55.29 63.69 -11.50
N ALA A 12 -55.56 64.37 -12.53
CA ALA A 12 -54.80 65.33 -13.33
C ALA A 12 -53.35 65.05 -13.75
N PHE A 13 -53.18 64.99 -15.05
CA PHE A 13 -51.95 65.04 -15.83
C PHE A 13 -51.25 66.41 -15.70
N VAL A 14 -49.94 66.39 -15.45
CA VAL A 14 -49.02 67.44 -15.90
C VAL A 14 -47.87 66.75 -16.64
N ALA A 15 -47.81 66.94 -17.94
CA ALA A 15 -46.73 66.47 -18.79
C ALA A 15 -45.57 67.48 -18.68
N LEU A 16 -44.42 66.98 -18.21
CA LEU A 16 -43.14 67.71 -18.31
C LEU A 16 -42.22 66.89 -19.22
N ALA A 17 -42.04 67.34 -20.44
CA ALA A 17 -41.13 66.79 -21.41
C ALA A 17 -39.69 67.15 -21.01
N THR A 18 -38.92 66.21 -20.50
CA THR A 18 -37.48 66.34 -20.40
C THR A 18 -36.83 65.39 -21.39
N THR A 19 -36.13 65.98 -22.35
CA THR A 19 -35.31 65.34 -23.37
C THR A 19 -34.14 64.59 -22.65
N PHE A 20 -34.20 63.29 -22.62
CA PHE A 20 -33.11 62.44 -22.14
C PHE A 20 -32.20 62.11 -23.33
N VAL A 21 -30.99 62.68 -23.35
CA VAL A 21 -29.87 62.22 -24.22
C VAL A 21 -29.26 60.99 -23.61
N PRO A 22 -29.29 59.85 -24.27
CA PRO A 22 -28.56 58.66 -23.72
C PRO A 22 -27.08 58.84 -24.06
N PHE A 23 -26.26 59.20 -23.05
CA PHE A 23 -24.82 59.11 -23.11
C PHE A 23 -24.48 57.66 -22.77
N GLY A 24 -24.56 56.79 -23.79
CA GLY A 24 -24.20 55.39 -23.69
C GLY A 24 -22.68 55.22 -23.66
N MET A 25 -22.04 55.34 -22.50
CA MET A 25 -20.71 54.77 -22.27
C MET A 25 -20.89 53.28 -22.01
N GLY A 26 -20.85 52.50 -23.08
CA GLY A 26 -20.67 51.02 -22.98
C GLY A 26 -19.32 50.70 -22.40
N VAL A 27 -19.24 50.48 -21.09
CA VAL A 27 -18.07 49.83 -20.48
C VAL A 27 -18.15 48.39 -20.90
N SER A 28 -17.46 48.04 -21.99
CA SER A 28 -17.16 46.65 -22.34
C SER A 28 -16.22 46.12 -21.29
N ILE A 29 -16.74 45.42 -20.27
CA ILE A 29 -15.96 44.59 -19.38
C ILE A 29 -15.56 43.39 -20.24
N SER A 30 -14.39 43.50 -20.90
CA SER A 30 -13.72 42.35 -21.48
C SER A 30 -13.32 41.47 -20.31
N SER A 31 -14.16 40.49 -19.96
CA SER A 31 -13.73 39.36 -19.14
C SER A 31 -12.64 38.62 -19.93
N SER A 32 -11.38 38.99 -19.68
CA SER A 32 -10.26 38.15 -20.11
C SER A 32 -10.49 36.81 -19.47
N ALA A 33 -10.97 35.83 -20.23
CA ALA A 33 -10.92 34.43 -19.82
C ALA A 33 -9.46 34.13 -19.59
N VAL A 34 -9.05 34.08 -18.33
CA VAL A 34 -7.75 33.52 -17.95
C VAL A 34 -7.83 32.06 -18.39
N ALA A 35 -7.22 31.75 -19.53
CA ALA A 35 -7.05 30.38 -19.95
C ALA A 35 -6.36 29.67 -18.78
N ALA A 36 -7.03 28.68 -18.19
CA ALA A 36 -6.43 27.88 -17.16
C ALA A 36 -5.19 27.22 -17.79
N VAL A 37 -4.02 27.68 -17.36
CA VAL A 37 -2.75 27.10 -17.81
C VAL A 37 -2.75 25.65 -17.33
N LEU A 38 -2.61 24.70 -18.24
CA LEU A 38 -2.41 23.29 -17.88
C LEU A 38 -1.16 23.18 -16.99
N PRO A 39 -1.17 22.31 -15.97
CA PRO A 39 -0.02 22.17 -15.09
C PRO A 39 1.21 21.70 -15.88
N ASP A 40 2.31 22.41 -15.73
CA ASP A 40 3.63 21.99 -16.19
C ASP A 40 4.36 21.34 -15.00
N PHE A 41 4.84 20.14 -15.20
CA PHE A 41 5.51 19.35 -14.15
C PHE A 41 7.04 19.36 -14.30
N THR A 42 7.59 20.02 -15.32
CA THR A 42 9.02 19.93 -15.67
C THR A 42 9.92 20.33 -14.50
N ASP A 43 9.75 21.54 -13.97
CA ASP A 43 10.55 22.05 -12.84
C ASP A 43 10.37 21.19 -11.58
N LEU A 44 9.14 20.64 -11.40
CA LEU A 44 8.84 19.75 -10.29
C LEU A 44 9.63 18.44 -10.39
N VAL A 45 9.65 17.83 -11.58
CA VAL A 45 10.37 16.58 -11.85
C VAL A 45 11.88 16.77 -11.69
N ASP A 46 12.43 17.87 -12.21
CA ASP A 46 13.86 18.20 -12.06
C ASP A 46 14.28 18.33 -10.59
N LYS A 47 13.41 18.90 -9.76
CA LYS A 47 13.64 19.08 -8.33
C LYS A 47 13.58 17.77 -7.55
N VAL A 48 12.61 16.91 -7.81
CA VAL A 48 12.32 15.73 -6.98
C VAL A 48 12.94 14.44 -7.54
N GLY A 49 13.14 14.37 -8.85
CA GLY A 49 13.64 13.21 -9.57
C GLY A 49 14.95 12.63 -9.01
N PRO A 50 15.97 13.47 -8.65
CA PRO A 50 17.23 12.96 -8.13
C PRO A 50 17.11 12.12 -6.84
N ALA A 51 16.02 12.22 -6.10
CA ALA A 51 15.79 11.46 -4.89
C ALA A 51 14.97 10.17 -5.11
N VAL A 52 14.52 9.92 -6.35
CA VAL A 52 13.86 8.66 -6.72
C VAL A 52 14.93 7.66 -7.16
N VAL A 53 14.78 6.41 -6.76
CA VAL A 53 15.78 5.37 -6.98
C VAL A 53 15.14 4.12 -7.59
N ASN A 54 15.93 3.38 -8.34
CA ASN A 54 15.60 2.02 -8.75
C ASN A 54 15.97 1.04 -7.64
N ILE A 55 15.16 0.01 -7.46
CA ILE A 55 15.42 -1.10 -6.53
C ILE A 55 15.39 -2.40 -7.31
N ARG A 56 16.51 -3.11 -7.29
CA ARG A 56 16.67 -4.44 -7.88
C ARG A 56 16.93 -5.45 -6.77
N THR A 57 16.28 -6.59 -6.85
CA THR A 57 16.41 -7.67 -5.87
C THR A 57 16.91 -8.94 -6.53
N THR A 58 17.73 -9.70 -5.80
CA THR A 58 18.26 -10.98 -6.26
C THR A 58 17.99 -12.07 -5.23
N GLU A 59 17.88 -13.32 -5.70
CA GLU A 59 17.77 -14.52 -4.90
C GLU A 59 18.96 -15.45 -5.23
N ARG A 60 19.56 -16.07 -4.21
CA ARG A 60 20.61 -17.08 -4.41
C ARG A 60 19.99 -18.36 -4.94
N ALA A 61 20.49 -18.83 -6.06
CA ALA A 61 20.07 -20.12 -6.61
C ALA A 61 20.38 -21.24 -5.60
N LYS A 62 19.38 -21.70 -4.88
CA LYS A 62 19.49 -22.90 -4.04
C LYS A 62 19.53 -24.13 -4.93
N GLY A 63 20.75 -24.59 -5.28
CA GLY A 63 21.01 -25.93 -5.79
C GLY A 63 20.11 -26.35 -6.96
N MET A 64 20.12 -25.62 -8.07
CA MET A 64 19.51 -26.09 -9.30
C MET A 64 20.45 -27.09 -9.96
N GLN A 65 19.96 -28.33 -10.21
CA GLN A 65 20.67 -29.30 -11.02
C GLN A 65 20.96 -28.70 -12.41
N PRO A 66 22.17 -28.93 -12.98
CA PRO A 66 22.50 -28.41 -14.31
C PRO A 66 21.62 -29.11 -15.36
N GLY A 67 20.66 -28.38 -15.93
CA GLY A 67 19.82 -28.93 -17.00
C GLY A 67 18.54 -28.20 -17.35
N GLN A 68 18.16 -27.11 -16.70
CA GLN A 68 16.96 -26.36 -17.07
C GLN A 68 17.28 -24.88 -17.26
N GLY A 69 17.17 -24.45 -18.54
CA GLY A 69 16.83 -23.11 -18.99
C GLY A 69 17.84 -22.00 -18.67
N ALA A 70 18.44 -21.45 -19.72
CA ALA A 70 19.13 -20.16 -19.69
C ALA A 70 18.17 -19.05 -19.18
N PRO A 71 18.69 -17.97 -18.53
CA PRO A 71 17.88 -16.85 -18.10
C PRO A 71 17.12 -16.27 -19.29
N GLY A 72 15.81 -16.07 -19.12
CA GLY A 72 14.95 -15.42 -20.10
C GLY A 72 15.35 -13.96 -20.30
N SER A 73 14.87 -13.39 -21.39
CA SER A 73 15.02 -11.95 -21.65
C SER A 73 14.36 -11.12 -20.54
N GLU A 74 14.79 -9.87 -20.36
CA GLU A 74 14.21 -8.92 -19.38
C GLU A 74 12.66 -8.88 -19.44
N ASP A 75 12.09 -9.13 -20.62
CA ASP A 75 10.65 -9.24 -20.83
C ASP A 75 10.01 -10.49 -20.19
N GLU A 76 10.71 -11.62 -20.12
CA GLU A 76 10.22 -12.84 -19.47
C GLU A 76 10.26 -12.71 -17.96
N GLU A 77 11.28 -12.08 -17.40
CA GLU A 77 11.40 -11.78 -15.98
C GLU A 77 10.29 -10.81 -15.53
N MET A 78 10.01 -9.80 -16.36
CA MET A 78 8.93 -8.85 -16.13
C MET A 78 7.56 -9.54 -16.22
N GLN A 79 7.33 -10.45 -17.17
CA GLN A 79 6.09 -11.21 -17.26
C GLN A 79 5.90 -12.19 -16.10
N GLU A 80 6.97 -12.78 -15.58
CA GLU A 80 6.91 -13.68 -14.43
C GLU A 80 6.61 -12.91 -13.14
N PHE A 81 7.20 -11.72 -12.97
CA PHE A 81 6.86 -10.76 -11.92
C PHE A 81 5.37 -10.36 -12.00
N PHE A 82 4.85 -10.03 -13.20
CA PHE A 82 3.43 -9.75 -13.42
C PHE A 82 2.53 -10.92 -13.01
N ARG A 83 2.86 -12.13 -13.42
CA ARG A 83 2.08 -13.32 -13.13
C ARG A 83 2.04 -13.62 -11.64
N ARG A 84 3.14 -13.36 -10.95
CA ARG A 84 3.28 -13.61 -9.51
C ARG A 84 2.54 -12.57 -8.68
N PHE A 85 2.48 -11.33 -9.15
CA PHE A 85 2.01 -10.17 -8.41
C PHE A 85 0.56 -9.80 -8.70
N PHE A 86 0.15 -9.89 -9.96
CA PHE A 86 -1.21 -9.53 -10.40
C PHE A 86 -2.11 -10.73 -10.67
N GLY A 87 -1.63 -11.94 -10.39
CA GLY A 87 -2.37 -13.17 -10.63
C GLY A 87 -2.45 -13.54 -12.12
N GLN A 88 -2.73 -14.80 -12.39
CA GLN A 88 -2.97 -15.26 -13.77
C GLN A 88 -4.32 -14.75 -14.25
N PRO A 89 -4.43 -14.08 -15.40
CA PRO A 89 -5.74 -13.68 -15.95
C PRO A 89 -6.62 -14.92 -16.11
N PRO A 90 -7.90 -14.89 -15.72
CA PRO A 90 -8.80 -16.00 -15.96
C PRO A 90 -8.92 -16.25 -17.47
N GLY A 91 -8.38 -17.37 -17.96
CA GLY A 91 -8.49 -17.78 -19.36
C GLY A 91 -7.20 -17.86 -20.18
N ALA A 92 -6.04 -17.54 -19.63
CA ALA A 92 -4.77 -17.75 -20.33
C ALA A 92 -4.34 -19.22 -20.26
N GLN A 93 -4.73 -20.01 -21.27
CA GLN A 93 -4.09 -21.29 -21.54
C GLN A 93 -2.67 -21.02 -22.10
N PRO A 94 -1.64 -21.76 -21.64
CA PRO A 94 -0.32 -21.63 -22.24
C PRO A 94 -0.40 -22.01 -23.73
N PRO A 95 0.20 -21.23 -24.64
CA PRO A 95 0.31 -21.62 -26.05
C PRO A 95 1.09 -22.93 -26.13
N GLY A 96 0.49 -23.95 -26.67
CA GLY A 96 1.11 -25.25 -26.93
C GLY A 96 2.35 -25.07 -27.84
N GLY A 97 3.51 -24.92 -27.22
CA GLY A 97 4.77 -24.85 -27.90
C GLY A 97 5.25 -26.23 -28.32
N GLN A 98 5.39 -26.45 -29.62
CA GLN A 98 6.10 -27.59 -30.21
C GLN A 98 7.52 -27.63 -29.66
N ARG A 99 7.93 -28.77 -29.12
CA ARG A 99 9.28 -29.04 -28.68
C ARG A 99 10.25 -28.90 -29.86
N PRO A 100 11.32 -28.07 -29.79
CA PRO A 100 12.43 -28.14 -30.74
C PRO A 100 13.22 -29.41 -30.47
N GLN A 101 13.51 -30.16 -31.53
CA GLN A 101 14.44 -31.33 -31.54
C GLN A 101 15.88 -30.86 -31.23
N PRO A 102 16.66 -31.61 -30.46
CA PRO A 102 18.06 -31.27 -30.17
C PRO A 102 18.96 -31.58 -31.36
N SER A 103 19.66 -30.57 -31.83
CA SER A 103 20.79 -30.75 -32.80
C SER A 103 22.10 -31.01 -32.04
N PRO A 104 22.89 -31.99 -32.42
CA PRO A 104 24.15 -32.32 -31.78
C PRO A 104 25.29 -31.54 -32.42
N ARG A 105 25.88 -30.57 -31.69
CA ARG A 105 27.27 -30.15 -31.98
C ARG A 105 27.94 -29.68 -30.71
N GLY A 106 28.95 -30.48 -30.35
CA GLY A 106 29.86 -30.24 -29.23
C GLY A 106 30.75 -29.02 -29.42
N ARG A 107 31.11 -28.39 -28.30
CA ARG A 107 32.36 -27.64 -28.19
C ARG A 107 32.98 -27.81 -26.81
N LYS A 108 34.27 -28.08 -26.88
CA LYS A 108 35.20 -28.40 -25.80
C LYS A 108 35.39 -27.27 -24.83
N GLY A 109 35.75 -27.64 -23.62
CA GLY A 109 35.96 -26.84 -22.44
C GLY A 109 36.94 -25.67 -22.58
N GLY A 110 36.70 -24.67 -21.74
CA GLY A 110 37.62 -23.63 -21.31
C GLY A 110 37.58 -23.57 -19.75
N PRO A 111 38.60 -23.03 -19.12
CA PRO A 111 38.93 -23.33 -17.71
C PRO A 111 37.96 -22.68 -16.72
N GLN A 112 37.66 -23.47 -15.68
CA GLN A 112 37.02 -23.04 -14.45
C GLN A 112 37.78 -21.88 -13.79
N GLY A 113 37.06 -20.83 -13.52
CA GLY A 113 37.52 -19.73 -12.68
C GLY A 113 36.33 -19.16 -11.92
N GLY A 114 36.37 -19.27 -10.59
CA GLY A 114 35.59 -18.45 -9.69
C GLY A 114 34.23 -19.04 -9.27
N ASP A 115 34.04 -19.21 -7.96
CA ASP A 115 32.76 -19.39 -7.27
C ASP A 115 31.86 -18.15 -7.41
N ASP A 116 31.39 -17.85 -8.60
CA ASP A 116 30.27 -16.96 -8.81
C ASP A 116 28.97 -17.77 -8.57
N GLN A 117 28.49 -17.73 -7.33
CA GLN A 117 27.14 -18.18 -7.00
C GLN A 117 26.18 -17.38 -7.91
N GLN A 118 25.60 -18.06 -8.89
CA GLN A 118 24.66 -17.45 -9.84
C GLN A 118 23.50 -16.83 -9.07
N GLN A 119 23.50 -15.50 -8.98
CA GLN A 119 22.39 -14.72 -8.47
C GLN A 119 21.37 -14.58 -9.60
N THR A 120 20.15 -15.03 -9.35
CA THR A 120 19.04 -14.82 -10.28
C THR A 120 18.29 -13.53 -9.90
N PRO A 121 18.03 -12.63 -10.88
CA PRO A 121 17.17 -11.50 -10.66
C PRO A 121 15.78 -11.97 -10.17
N ARG A 122 15.21 -11.28 -9.16
CA ARG A 122 13.91 -11.65 -8.58
C ARG A 122 12.83 -10.62 -8.84
N GLY A 123 13.18 -9.34 -8.80
CA GLY A 123 12.21 -8.26 -8.94
C GLY A 123 12.87 -6.91 -9.13
N VAL A 124 12.08 -6.02 -9.73
CA VAL A 124 12.44 -4.63 -9.96
C VAL A 124 11.32 -3.74 -9.44
N GLY A 125 11.69 -2.66 -8.76
CA GLY A 125 10.76 -1.65 -8.27
C GLY A 125 11.46 -0.31 -8.14
N SER A 126 10.77 0.62 -7.52
CA SER A 126 11.26 1.95 -7.22
C SER A 126 11.29 2.20 -5.72
N GLY A 127 11.97 3.25 -5.34
CA GLY A 127 11.97 3.78 -3.99
C GLY A 127 12.27 5.26 -4.00
N PHE A 128 12.32 5.86 -2.83
CA PHE A 128 12.75 7.25 -2.70
C PHE A 128 13.49 7.49 -1.39
N ILE A 129 14.45 8.39 -1.44
CA ILE A 129 15.33 8.73 -0.34
C ILE A 129 14.58 9.68 0.61
N ILE A 130 14.50 9.31 1.89
CA ILE A 130 13.83 10.09 2.93
C ILE A 130 14.81 10.84 3.85
N SER A 131 16.08 10.47 3.81
CA SER A 131 17.11 11.12 4.65
C SER A 131 18.46 11.16 3.95
N ALA A 132 19.23 12.20 4.24
CA ALA A 132 20.52 12.43 3.61
C ALA A 132 21.59 11.37 3.96
N ASP A 133 21.37 10.58 5.01
CA ASP A 133 22.22 9.46 5.43
C ASP A 133 21.85 8.13 4.77
N GLY A 134 20.87 8.10 3.86
CA GLY A 134 20.59 6.95 2.98
C GLY A 134 19.47 6.01 3.41
N TYR A 135 18.48 6.46 4.18
CA TYR A 135 17.24 5.72 4.32
C TYR A 135 16.36 5.90 3.10
N VAL A 136 15.83 4.78 2.59
CA VAL A 136 14.98 4.70 1.40
C VAL A 136 13.69 3.98 1.75
N LEU A 137 12.56 4.57 1.39
CA LEU A 137 11.25 3.93 1.45
C LEU A 137 10.92 3.25 0.12
N THR A 138 10.26 2.10 0.22
CA THR A 138 9.71 1.32 -0.90
C THR A 138 8.54 0.45 -0.41
N ASN A 139 7.97 -0.36 -1.29
CA ASN A 139 6.97 -1.35 -0.89
C ASN A 139 7.61 -2.61 -0.28
N ALA A 140 6.86 -3.26 0.63
CA ALA A 140 7.28 -4.51 1.24
C ALA A 140 7.44 -5.62 0.20
N HIS A 141 6.50 -5.70 -0.76
CA HIS A 141 6.53 -6.70 -1.80
C HIS A 141 7.75 -6.61 -2.73
N VAL A 142 8.33 -5.41 -2.91
CA VAL A 142 9.53 -5.20 -3.74
C VAL A 142 10.75 -5.91 -3.12
N VAL A 143 10.88 -5.91 -1.78
CA VAL A 143 12.03 -6.48 -1.08
C VAL A 143 11.76 -7.84 -0.45
N GLU A 144 10.53 -8.32 -0.54
CA GLU A 144 10.12 -9.56 0.11
C GLU A 144 10.82 -10.80 -0.47
N GLY A 145 11.43 -11.59 0.42
CA GLY A 145 12.14 -12.81 0.07
C GLY A 145 13.42 -12.59 -0.75
N ALA A 146 13.89 -11.35 -0.88
CA ALA A 146 15.18 -11.05 -1.49
C ALA A 146 16.33 -11.46 -0.56
N ASP A 147 17.35 -12.11 -1.12
CA ASP A 147 18.62 -12.34 -0.41
C ASP A 147 19.50 -11.08 -0.44
N GLU A 148 19.44 -10.34 -1.54
CA GLU A 148 20.17 -9.08 -1.71
C GLU A 148 19.28 -8.02 -2.38
N VAL A 149 19.46 -6.77 -1.95
CA VAL A 149 18.78 -5.59 -2.48
C VAL A 149 19.82 -4.61 -2.96
N PHE A 150 19.67 -4.11 -4.17
CA PHE A 150 20.52 -3.09 -4.77
C PHE A 150 19.67 -1.85 -5.06
N VAL A 151 20.22 -0.69 -4.72
CA VAL A 151 19.61 0.62 -4.95
C VAL A 151 20.50 1.39 -5.92
N THR A 152 19.93 1.74 -7.07
CA THR A 152 20.61 2.54 -8.09
C THR A 152 20.02 3.94 -8.13
N LEU A 153 20.87 4.95 -8.01
CA LEU A 153 20.49 6.35 -8.07
C LEU A 153 20.43 6.83 -9.54
N THR A 154 19.82 7.98 -9.76
CA THR A 154 19.74 8.62 -11.09
C THR A 154 21.12 8.97 -11.68
N ASP A 155 22.14 9.20 -10.83
CA ASP A 155 23.53 9.42 -11.25
C ASP A 155 24.32 8.12 -11.54
N LYS A 156 23.62 6.96 -11.59
CA LYS A 156 24.14 5.61 -11.87
C LYS A 156 24.97 4.98 -10.76
N ARG A 157 25.12 5.62 -9.60
CA ARG A 157 25.74 4.96 -8.45
C ARG A 157 24.82 3.85 -7.95
N GLU A 158 25.35 2.65 -7.80
CA GLU A 158 24.66 1.49 -7.25
C GLU A 158 25.20 1.16 -5.85
N PHE A 159 24.29 0.86 -4.95
CA PHE A 159 24.61 0.50 -3.57
C PHE A 159 23.90 -0.79 -3.18
N LYS A 160 24.65 -1.69 -2.52
CA LYS A 160 24.01 -2.80 -1.82
C LYS A 160 23.30 -2.26 -0.59
N ALA A 161 21.99 -2.45 -0.52
CA ALA A 161 21.17 -1.95 0.57
C ALA A 161 20.97 -3.00 1.65
N LYS A 162 20.86 -2.55 2.90
CA LYS A 162 20.43 -3.37 4.03
C LYS A 162 18.93 -3.19 4.24
N ILE A 163 18.17 -4.27 4.28
CA ILE A 163 16.76 -4.23 4.68
C ILE A 163 16.72 -3.97 6.19
N ILE A 164 16.16 -2.83 6.59
CA ILE A 164 15.96 -2.47 8.01
C ILE A 164 14.75 -3.21 8.55
N GLY A 165 13.70 -3.30 7.74
CA GLY A 165 12.50 -4.06 8.01
C GLY A 165 11.44 -3.84 6.95
N SER A 166 10.42 -4.69 6.98
CA SER A 166 9.26 -4.57 6.09
C SER A 166 7.98 -4.96 6.82
N ASP A 167 6.88 -4.39 6.37
CA ASP A 167 5.55 -4.66 6.90
C ASP A 167 4.57 -4.97 5.76
N ARG A 168 4.20 -6.22 5.64
CA ARG A 168 3.31 -6.70 4.58
C ARG A 168 1.90 -6.12 4.64
N ARG A 169 1.40 -5.82 5.87
CA ARG A 169 0.02 -5.34 6.04
C ARG A 169 -0.19 -3.93 5.49
N THR A 170 0.84 -3.11 5.55
CA THR A 170 0.81 -1.75 4.99
C THR A 170 1.56 -1.65 3.68
N ASP A 171 2.21 -2.74 3.25
CA ASP A 171 3.05 -2.80 2.06
C ASP A 171 4.17 -1.74 2.06
N VAL A 172 4.82 -1.54 3.21
CA VAL A 172 5.92 -0.58 3.40
C VAL A 172 7.18 -1.31 3.81
N ALA A 173 8.30 -0.96 3.19
CA ALA A 173 9.64 -1.39 3.58
C ALA A 173 10.60 -0.21 3.71
N LEU A 174 11.54 -0.34 4.64
CA LEU A 174 12.63 0.58 4.87
C LEU A 174 13.95 -0.13 4.57
N VAL A 175 14.72 0.44 3.66
CA VAL A 175 16.07 -0.03 3.35
C VAL A 175 17.10 1.07 3.63
N LYS A 176 18.36 0.70 3.82
CA LYS A 176 19.45 1.62 4.14
C LYS A 176 20.61 1.37 3.19
N ILE A 177 21.07 2.41 2.53
CA ILE A 177 22.32 2.43 1.75
C ILE A 177 23.39 3.17 2.52
N ASP A 178 24.65 2.76 2.36
CA ASP A 178 25.78 3.39 3.00
C ASP A 178 26.30 4.55 2.12
N SER A 179 25.69 5.70 2.31
CA SER A 179 26.04 6.94 1.61
C SER A 179 25.58 8.14 2.41
N THR A 180 26.18 9.30 2.14
CA THR A 180 25.89 10.57 2.81
C THR A 180 25.62 11.67 1.80
N ASN A 181 25.04 12.79 2.25
CA ASN A 181 24.73 13.96 1.41
C ASN A 181 23.82 13.63 0.21
N LEU A 182 22.92 12.68 0.41
CA LEU A 182 21.95 12.28 -0.62
C LEU A 182 20.82 13.29 -0.75
N PRO A 183 20.29 13.51 -1.97
CA PRO A 183 19.04 14.24 -2.14
C PRO A 183 17.91 13.49 -1.43
N ARG A 184 16.99 14.23 -0.82
CA ARG A 184 15.85 13.65 -0.11
C ARG A 184 14.56 14.35 -0.48
N LEU A 185 13.44 13.64 -0.43
CA LEU A 185 12.11 14.22 -0.63
C LEU A 185 11.57 14.82 0.68
N THR A 186 10.69 15.80 0.51
CA THR A 186 9.90 16.35 1.61
C THR A 186 8.61 15.55 1.74
N MET A 187 8.28 15.13 2.98
CA MET A 187 7.03 14.43 3.26
C MET A 187 5.90 15.44 3.42
N GLY A 188 4.77 15.16 2.77
CA GLY A 188 3.54 15.95 2.87
C GLY A 188 2.62 15.41 3.97
N ASP A 189 1.35 15.81 3.89
CA ASP A 189 0.28 15.43 4.81
C ASP A 189 -0.87 14.82 4.01
N SER A 190 -1.00 13.49 4.05
CA SER A 190 -2.03 12.77 3.28
C SER A 190 -3.44 12.97 3.84
N SER A 191 -3.59 13.44 5.09
CA SER A 191 -4.88 13.72 5.69
C SER A 191 -5.59 14.94 5.09
N LYS A 192 -4.84 15.84 4.44
CA LYS A 192 -5.33 17.09 3.83
C LYS A 192 -5.62 16.99 2.34
N LEU A 193 -5.47 15.82 1.74
CA LEU A 193 -5.70 15.62 0.32
C LEU A 193 -7.17 15.84 -0.06
N ARG A 194 -7.37 16.49 -1.18
CA ARG A 194 -8.71 16.70 -1.77
C ARG A 194 -8.80 15.99 -3.12
N VAL A 195 -9.95 15.39 -3.36
CA VAL A 195 -10.28 14.82 -4.68
C VAL A 195 -10.19 15.91 -5.74
N GLY A 196 -9.55 15.60 -6.86
CA GLY A 196 -9.29 16.52 -7.96
C GLY A 196 -7.94 17.25 -7.89
N GLU A 197 -7.15 17.10 -6.82
CA GLU A 197 -5.79 17.64 -6.76
C GLU A 197 -4.86 16.92 -7.74
N TRP A 198 -4.06 17.70 -8.51
CA TRP A 198 -3.05 17.17 -9.40
C TRP A 198 -1.91 16.50 -8.62
N VAL A 199 -1.50 15.34 -9.12
CA VAL A 199 -0.41 14.54 -8.57
C VAL A 199 0.40 13.90 -9.68
N ILE A 200 1.66 13.59 -9.39
CA ILE A 200 2.52 12.80 -10.26
C ILE A 200 3.03 11.56 -9.52
N ALA A 201 3.10 10.46 -10.24
CA ALA A 201 3.83 9.27 -9.79
C ALA A 201 5.17 9.23 -10.52
N ILE A 202 6.24 8.97 -9.77
CA ILE A 202 7.59 8.83 -10.31
C ILE A 202 8.11 7.45 -9.96
N GLY A 203 8.70 6.78 -10.94
CA GLY A 203 9.40 5.53 -10.77
C GLY A 203 10.67 5.47 -11.59
N SER A 204 11.51 4.49 -11.32
CA SER A 204 12.75 4.24 -12.04
C SER A 204 12.84 2.75 -12.45
N PRO A 205 11.94 2.28 -13.33
CA PRO A 205 11.76 0.86 -13.59
C PRO A 205 13.00 0.15 -14.15
N PHE A 206 13.83 0.86 -14.89
CA PHE A 206 15.01 0.27 -15.55
C PHE A 206 16.34 0.79 -14.99
N GLY A 207 16.32 1.60 -13.93
CA GLY A 207 17.54 2.19 -13.33
C GLY A 207 18.28 3.18 -14.23
N LEU A 208 17.68 3.59 -15.36
CA LEU A 208 18.28 4.49 -16.32
C LEU A 208 17.79 5.92 -16.16
N GLU A 209 16.48 6.11 -16.28
CA GLU A 209 15.81 7.40 -16.21
C GLU A 209 14.49 7.24 -15.44
N ASN A 210 14.03 8.34 -14.87
CA ASN A 210 12.74 8.35 -14.18
C ASN A 210 11.60 8.31 -15.19
N THR A 211 10.61 7.48 -14.91
CA THR A 211 9.32 7.49 -15.60
C THR A 211 8.35 8.29 -14.76
N VAL A 212 7.71 9.28 -15.38
CA VAL A 212 6.75 10.18 -14.72
C VAL A 212 5.38 10.02 -15.36
N THR A 213 4.36 9.84 -14.52
CA THR A 213 2.97 9.86 -14.95
C THR A 213 2.18 10.85 -14.11
N ALA A 214 1.23 11.55 -14.72
CA ALA A 214 0.42 12.57 -14.07
C ALA A 214 -1.06 12.21 -14.06
N GLY A 215 -1.77 12.66 -13.06
CA GLY A 215 -3.19 12.48 -12.88
C GLY A 215 -3.71 13.25 -11.67
N ILE A 216 -4.82 12.80 -11.11
CA ILE A 216 -5.48 13.45 -9.98
C ILE A 216 -5.75 12.46 -8.83
N ILE A 217 -5.98 12.98 -7.65
CA ILE A 217 -6.59 12.22 -6.56
C ILE A 217 -8.04 11.92 -6.96
N SER A 218 -8.35 10.64 -7.19
CA SER A 218 -9.69 10.17 -7.56
C SER A 218 -10.56 9.88 -6.34
N ALA A 219 -9.96 9.38 -5.25
CA ALA A 219 -10.61 9.23 -3.94
C ALA A 219 -9.56 9.24 -2.83
N ASN A 220 -9.95 9.76 -1.67
CA ASN A 220 -9.17 9.69 -0.45
C ASN A 220 -9.75 8.59 0.45
N SER A 221 -8.90 7.80 1.11
CA SER A 221 -9.30 6.72 2.03
C SER A 221 -10.21 5.65 1.39
N ARG A 222 -9.80 5.12 0.21
CA ARG A 222 -10.51 4.02 -0.41
C ARG A 222 -10.27 2.73 0.36
N ASP A 223 -11.35 2.17 0.89
CA ASP A 223 -11.34 0.83 1.48
C ASP A 223 -11.34 -0.22 0.35
N THR A 224 -10.27 -1.01 0.29
CA THR A 224 -10.10 -2.11 -0.67
C THR A 224 -10.34 -3.47 -0.03
N GLY A 225 -10.73 -3.50 1.25
CA GLY A 225 -10.81 -4.71 2.08
C GLY A 225 -9.49 -5.06 2.75
N ASP A 226 -8.43 -4.31 2.47
CA ASP A 226 -7.13 -4.44 3.11
C ASP A 226 -7.11 -3.73 4.48
N TYR A 227 -6.02 -3.94 5.22
CA TYR A 227 -5.85 -3.33 6.54
C TYR A 227 -5.85 -1.79 6.52
N LEU A 228 -5.36 -1.19 5.42
CA LEU A 228 -5.14 0.25 5.29
C LEU A 228 -5.97 0.83 4.15
N PRO A 229 -6.76 1.89 4.40
CA PRO A 229 -7.38 2.66 3.32
C PRO A 229 -6.31 3.31 2.44
N LEU A 230 -6.44 3.17 1.13
CA LEU A 230 -5.47 3.65 0.16
C LEU A 230 -5.92 4.96 -0.49
N ILE A 231 -4.97 5.75 -0.98
CA ILE A 231 -5.23 6.88 -1.86
C ILE A 231 -5.48 6.30 -3.26
N GLN A 232 -6.64 6.61 -3.85
CA GLN A 232 -6.94 6.25 -5.22
C GLN A 232 -6.59 7.40 -6.17
N THR A 233 -5.92 7.08 -7.27
CA THR A 233 -5.56 8.04 -8.33
C THR A 233 -5.83 7.44 -9.70
N ASP A 234 -5.76 8.27 -10.74
CA ASP A 234 -5.75 7.86 -12.14
C ASP A 234 -4.37 8.01 -12.79
N VAL A 235 -3.31 8.21 -12.00
CA VAL A 235 -1.94 8.14 -12.54
C VAL A 235 -1.65 6.73 -13.04
N ALA A 236 -0.99 6.64 -14.19
CA ALA A 236 -0.63 5.34 -14.74
C ALA A 236 0.52 4.72 -13.91
N VAL A 237 0.20 3.72 -13.12
CA VAL A 237 1.18 2.89 -12.41
C VAL A 237 1.34 1.59 -13.17
N ASN A 238 2.58 1.32 -13.59
CA ASN A 238 2.99 0.09 -14.26
C ASN A 238 4.13 -0.55 -13.45
N PRO A 239 4.49 -1.80 -13.72
CA PRO A 239 5.63 -2.46 -13.09
C PRO A 239 6.87 -1.61 -13.14
N GLY A 240 7.56 -1.56 -12.02
CA GLY A 240 8.71 -0.71 -11.81
C GLY A 240 8.39 0.65 -11.16
N ASN A 241 7.15 1.17 -11.22
CA ASN A 241 6.74 2.36 -10.48
C ASN A 241 6.33 2.04 -9.02
N SER A 242 6.05 0.76 -8.70
CA SER A 242 5.73 0.33 -7.34
C SER A 242 6.89 0.65 -6.38
N GLY A 243 6.58 1.21 -5.23
CA GLY A 243 7.55 1.72 -4.25
C GLY A 243 8.02 3.15 -4.50
N GLY A 244 7.80 3.71 -5.70
CA GLY A 244 8.08 5.10 -6.01
C GLY A 244 7.10 6.07 -5.35
N PRO A 245 7.46 7.37 -5.25
CA PRO A 245 6.64 8.38 -4.61
C PRO A 245 5.44 8.79 -5.47
N LEU A 246 4.31 9.06 -4.82
CA LEU A 246 3.22 9.88 -5.30
C LEU A 246 3.42 11.30 -4.76
N ILE A 247 3.50 12.30 -5.63
CA ILE A 247 3.93 13.67 -5.29
C ILE A 247 2.86 14.67 -5.68
N ASN A 248 2.61 15.66 -4.81
CA ASN A 248 1.71 16.78 -5.09
C ASN A 248 2.42 17.93 -5.82
N MET A 249 1.67 18.94 -6.24
CA MET A 249 2.21 20.10 -6.97
C MET A 249 3.17 20.99 -6.16
N ARG A 250 3.32 20.75 -4.85
CA ARG A 250 4.32 21.44 -4.01
C ARG A 250 5.66 20.69 -3.92
N GLY A 251 5.76 19.51 -4.53
CA GLY A 251 6.93 18.64 -4.45
C GLY A 251 7.00 17.82 -3.16
N GLU A 252 5.87 17.61 -2.51
CA GLU A 252 5.77 16.82 -1.29
C GLU A 252 5.25 15.43 -1.61
N VAL A 253 5.85 14.41 -1.01
CA VAL A 253 5.37 13.04 -1.09
C VAL A 253 4.10 12.89 -0.27
N ILE A 254 3.04 12.43 -0.89
CA ILE A 254 1.73 12.20 -0.27
C ILE A 254 1.39 10.71 -0.17
N GLY A 255 2.14 9.85 -0.87
CA GLY A 255 1.95 8.41 -0.81
C GLY A 255 3.08 7.63 -1.47
N ILE A 256 3.02 6.30 -1.34
CA ILE A 256 3.88 5.34 -2.02
C ILE A 256 3.02 4.60 -3.04
N ASN A 257 3.37 4.67 -4.33
CA ASN A 257 2.66 3.90 -5.36
C ASN A 257 2.79 2.41 -5.06
N SER A 258 1.68 1.69 -4.96
CA SER A 258 1.69 0.29 -4.52
C SER A 258 1.08 -0.64 -5.55
N GLN A 259 -0.21 -0.51 -5.84
CA GLN A 259 -0.95 -1.46 -6.65
C GLN A 259 -1.93 -0.79 -7.61
N ILE A 260 -2.42 -1.57 -8.58
CA ILE A 260 -3.48 -1.16 -9.50
C ILE A 260 -4.70 -2.06 -9.33
N TYR A 261 -5.89 -1.53 -9.64
CA TYR A 261 -7.04 -2.39 -9.89
C TYR A 261 -6.99 -2.87 -11.33
N SER A 262 -6.74 -4.16 -11.54
CA SER A 262 -6.57 -4.70 -12.88
C SER A 262 -7.22 -6.07 -13.03
N ARG A 263 -7.84 -6.31 -14.21
CA ARG A 263 -8.33 -7.62 -14.64
C ARG A 263 -7.38 -8.30 -15.63
N SER A 264 -6.53 -7.52 -16.27
CA SER A 264 -5.62 -7.98 -17.34
C SER A 264 -4.15 -7.94 -16.93
N GLY A 265 -3.83 -7.43 -15.73
CA GLY A 265 -2.46 -7.20 -15.26
C GLY A 265 -1.89 -5.83 -15.64
N GLY A 266 -2.52 -5.07 -16.55
CA GLY A 266 -2.11 -3.72 -16.92
C GLY A 266 -2.96 -2.63 -16.28
N TYR A 267 -2.49 -1.40 -16.33
CA TYR A 267 -3.21 -0.23 -15.84
C TYR A 267 -4.55 -0.02 -16.57
N MET A 268 -5.62 0.18 -15.82
CA MET A 268 -7.00 0.34 -16.32
C MET A 268 -7.67 1.61 -15.75
N GLY A 269 -6.92 2.66 -15.46
CA GLY A 269 -7.45 3.92 -14.97
C GLY A 269 -7.61 4.01 -13.45
N ILE A 270 -7.21 2.99 -12.69
CA ILE A 270 -7.29 2.98 -11.23
C ILE A 270 -5.97 2.50 -10.64
N SER A 271 -5.34 3.36 -9.86
CA SER A 271 -4.12 3.09 -9.11
C SER A 271 -4.32 3.43 -7.64
N PHE A 272 -3.55 2.77 -6.79
CA PHE A 272 -3.59 2.95 -5.35
C PHE A 272 -2.21 3.26 -4.80
N ALA A 273 -2.17 4.17 -3.82
CA ALA A 273 -0.96 4.50 -3.09
C ALA A 273 -1.19 4.39 -1.58
N VAL A 274 -0.16 3.92 -0.88
CA VAL A 274 -0.12 3.91 0.58
C VAL A 274 0.02 5.36 1.07
N PRO A 275 -0.83 5.86 1.97
CA PRO A 275 -0.71 7.21 2.51
C PRO A 275 0.64 7.46 3.19
N ILE A 276 1.25 8.62 2.95
CA ILE A 276 2.61 8.90 3.46
C ILE A 276 2.69 8.95 4.99
N ASP A 277 1.64 9.45 5.66
CA ASP A 277 1.60 9.50 7.13
C ASP A 277 1.70 8.10 7.74
N GLU A 278 1.02 7.15 7.13
CA GLU A 278 1.08 5.74 7.55
C GLU A 278 2.45 5.13 7.24
N ALA A 279 3.00 5.40 6.05
CA ALA A 279 4.32 4.92 5.65
C ALA A 279 5.42 5.45 6.59
N MET A 280 5.36 6.73 6.99
CA MET A 280 6.31 7.32 7.93
C MET A 280 6.17 6.71 9.32
N ARG A 281 4.94 6.51 9.82
CA ARG A 281 4.69 5.84 11.10
C ARG A 281 5.29 4.42 11.13
N VAL A 282 5.12 3.68 10.05
CA VAL A 282 5.71 2.34 9.87
C VAL A 282 7.23 2.43 9.82
N SER A 283 7.77 3.35 9.03
CA SER A 283 9.22 3.59 8.89
C SER A 283 9.90 3.85 10.23
N ASP A 284 9.31 4.71 11.08
CA ASP A 284 9.84 5.02 12.40
C ASP A 284 9.91 3.80 13.31
N GLN A 285 8.90 2.93 13.25
CA GLN A 285 8.90 1.67 14.00
C GLN A 285 9.94 0.69 13.44
N LEU A 286 10.03 0.55 12.11
CA LEU A 286 11.04 -0.30 11.47
C LEU A 286 12.46 0.18 11.83
N LYS A 287 12.69 1.49 11.86
CA LYS A 287 13.97 2.09 12.22
C LYS A 287 14.32 1.85 13.69
N SER A 288 13.37 1.96 14.61
CA SER A 288 13.60 1.87 16.04
C SER A 288 13.61 0.44 16.59
N VAL A 289 12.76 -0.44 16.07
CA VAL A 289 12.50 -1.78 16.62
C VAL A 289 12.76 -2.90 15.59
N GLY A 290 12.90 -2.57 14.31
CA GLY A 290 13.07 -3.54 13.22
C GLY A 290 11.77 -4.25 12.79
N ARG A 291 10.66 -3.96 13.45
CA ARG A 291 9.33 -4.50 13.14
C ARG A 291 8.22 -3.54 13.51
N VAL A 292 7.05 -3.74 12.94
CA VAL A 292 5.85 -2.98 13.31
C VAL A 292 5.13 -3.69 14.45
N VAL A 293 4.93 -2.95 15.54
CA VAL A 293 4.18 -3.42 16.72
C VAL A 293 2.76 -2.92 16.60
N ARG A 294 1.79 -3.82 16.68
CA ARG A 294 0.36 -3.51 16.59
C ARG A 294 -0.38 -3.94 17.83
N GLY A 295 -1.37 -3.11 18.19
CA GLY A 295 -2.34 -3.47 19.21
C GLY A 295 -3.38 -4.47 18.71
N ARG A 296 -3.91 -5.28 19.63
CA ARG A 296 -5.09 -6.12 19.42
C ARG A 296 -5.98 -6.15 20.65
N ILE A 297 -7.27 -6.37 20.43
CA ILE A 297 -8.23 -6.59 21.52
C ILE A 297 -8.87 -7.99 21.50
N GLY A 298 -8.74 -8.73 20.38
CA GLY A 298 -9.23 -10.10 20.24
C GLY A 298 -10.73 -10.20 20.00
N VAL A 299 -11.22 -9.50 18.97
CA VAL A 299 -12.58 -9.61 18.45
C VAL A 299 -12.55 -9.97 16.96
N GLN A 300 -13.48 -10.79 16.53
CA GLN A 300 -13.84 -10.93 15.13
C GLN A 300 -15.00 -10.02 14.85
N ILE A 301 -14.87 -9.19 13.82
CA ILE A 301 -15.86 -8.17 13.50
C ILE A 301 -16.44 -8.37 12.10
N GLY A 302 -17.65 -7.85 11.90
CA GLY A 302 -18.32 -7.76 10.62
C GLY A 302 -18.88 -6.36 10.41
N GLU A 303 -19.37 -6.12 9.21
CA GLU A 303 -20.06 -4.87 8.89
C GLU A 303 -21.44 -4.80 9.54
N VAL A 304 -21.84 -3.59 9.91
CA VAL A 304 -23.20 -3.30 10.35
C VAL A 304 -24.05 -3.07 9.11
N THR A 305 -24.86 -4.05 8.75
CA THR A 305 -25.81 -3.92 7.63
C THR A 305 -26.97 -2.99 8.00
N LYS A 306 -27.75 -2.57 6.99
CA LYS A 306 -28.92 -1.73 7.22
C LYS A 306 -29.94 -2.41 8.15
N ASP A 307 -30.19 -3.69 7.92
CA ASP A 307 -31.14 -4.49 8.73
C ASP A 307 -30.68 -4.61 10.19
N VAL A 308 -29.37 -4.80 10.40
CA VAL A 308 -28.78 -4.83 11.75
C VAL A 308 -28.90 -3.45 12.43
N ALA A 309 -28.61 -2.36 11.71
CA ALA A 309 -28.74 -1.00 12.24
C ALA A 309 -30.18 -0.71 12.67
N GLU A 310 -31.16 -1.02 11.82
CA GLU A 310 -32.60 -0.82 12.11
C GLU A 310 -33.05 -1.65 13.31
N SER A 311 -32.64 -2.93 13.39
CA SER A 311 -33.02 -3.82 14.50
C SER A 311 -32.47 -3.37 15.88
N LEU A 312 -31.36 -2.65 15.89
CA LEU A 312 -30.69 -2.16 17.09
C LEU A 312 -30.91 -0.66 17.36
N GLY A 313 -31.76 -0.01 16.54
CA GLY A 313 -32.11 1.41 16.71
C GLY A 313 -31.00 2.40 16.36
N LEU A 314 -30.05 1.99 15.49
CA LEU A 314 -29.06 2.90 14.95
C LEU A 314 -29.67 3.74 13.81
N PRO A 315 -29.40 5.06 13.75
CA PRO A 315 -29.95 5.93 12.70
C PRO A 315 -29.36 5.63 11.32
N ARG A 316 -28.21 4.97 11.26
CA ARG A 316 -27.51 4.57 10.04
C ARG A 316 -26.58 3.38 10.32
N PRO A 317 -26.22 2.60 9.29
CA PRO A 317 -25.20 1.57 9.38
C PRO A 317 -23.86 2.21 9.74
N GLN A 318 -23.39 2.01 10.98
CA GLN A 318 -22.08 2.49 11.43
C GLN A 318 -21.55 1.61 12.58
N GLY A 319 -20.21 1.59 12.73
CA GLY A 319 -19.55 0.81 13.76
C GLY A 319 -19.05 -0.55 13.27
N ALA A 320 -18.55 -1.35 14.19
CA ALA A 320 -18.08 -2.71 13.95
C ALA A 320 -18.93 -3.70 14.74
N LEU A 321 -19.63 -4.60 14.06
CA LEU A 321 -20.42 -5.67 14.69
C LEU A 321 -19.47 -6.74 15.21
N VAL A 322 -19.52 -7.04 16.51
CA VAL A 322 -18.75 -8.13 17.11
C VAL A 322 -19.42 -9.46 16.78
N ALA A 323 -18.83 -10.20 15.86
CA ALA A 323 -19.29 -11.55 15.50
C ALA A 323 -18.85 -12.58 16.55
N ARG A 324 -17.63 -12.42 17.09
CA ARG A 324 -17.05 -13.32 18.07
C ARG A 324 -16.03 -12.60 18.94
N VAL A 325 -15.91 -13.00 20.19
CA VAL A 325 -14.85 -12.60 21.13
C VAL A 325 -13.93 -13.79 21.35
N GLU A 326 -12.62 -13.57 21.25
CA GLU A 326 -11.61 -14.62 21.47
C GLU A 326 -11.44 -14.90 22.97
N PRO A 327 -11.45 -16.17 23.40
CA PRO A 327 -11.22 -16.52 24.80
C PRO A 327 -9.87 -16.01 25.33
N GLY A 328 -9.85 -15.50 26.57
CA GLY A 328 -8.66 -14.95 27.21
C GLY A 328 -8.22 -13.58 26.71
N SER A 329 -8.91 -13.03 25.70
CA SER A 329 -8.55 -11.76 25.04
C SER A 329 -8.80 -10.54 25.93
N PRO A 330 -8.19 -9.38 25.59
CA PRO A 330 -8.52 -8.11 26.21
C PRO A 330 -10.01 -7.73 26.12
N ALA A 331 -10.66 -8.03 25.00
CA ALA A 331 -12.08 -7.74 24.80
C ALA A 331 -12.97 -8.58 25.72
N GLU A 332 -12.67 -9.87 25.90
CA GLU A 332 -13.40 -10.72 26.85
C GLU A 332 -13.25 -10.19 28.28
N LYS A 333 -12.01 -9.85 28.69
CA LYS A 333 -11.74 -9.29 30.02
C LYS A 333 -12.43 -7.94 30.26
N ALA A 334 -12.63 -7.16 29.20
CA ALA A 334 -13.38 -5.90 29.23
C ALA A 334 -14.90 -6.09 29.24
N GLY A 335 -15.39 -7.32 29.04
CA GLY A 335 -16.81 -7.64 29.02
C GLY A 335 -17.50 -7.34 27.69
N VAL A 336 -16.76 -7.35 26.57
CA VAL A 336 -17.33 -7.31 25.21
C VAL A 336 -18.01 -8.64 24.92
N GLU A 337 -19.19 -8.61 24.30
CA GLU A 337 -19.99 -9.77 23.95
C GLU A 337 -20.23 -9.85 22.44
N ALA A 338 -20.45 -11.05 21.92
CA ALA A 338 -20.94 -11.22 20.55
C ALA A 338 -22.31 -10.54 20.39
N GLY A 339 -22.51 -9.83 19.31
CA GLY A 339 -23.69 -8.99 19.05
C GLY A 339 -23.55 -7.54 19.51
N ASP A 340 -22.50 -7.15 20.20
CA ASP A 340 -22.18 -5.74 20.45
C ASP A 340 -21.83 -5.03 19.13
N ILE A 341 -22.20 -3.75 19.03
CA ILE A 341 -21.66 -2.87 17.97
C ILE A 341 -20.69 -1.91 18.63
N ILE A 342 -19.41 -1.98 18.26
CA ILE A 342 -18.40 -1.03 18.72
C ILE A 342 -18.55 0.24 17.90
N THR A 343 -18.96 1.33 18.53
CA THR A 343 -19.25 2.62 17.88
C THR A 343 -18.13 3.63 18.03
N ASN A 344 -17.30 3.51 19.10
CA ASN A 344 -16.18 4.41 19.34
C ASN A 344 -15.00 3.63 19.97
N PHE A 345 -13.81 4.13 19.67
CA PHE A 345 -12.58 3.71 20.32
C PHE A 345 -11.77 4.94 20.74
N ASN A 346 -11.50 5.09 22.03
CA ASN A 346 -10.83 6.27 22.62
C ASN A 346 -11.47 7.61 22.17
N GLY A 347 -12.81 7.67 22.09
CA GLY A 347 -13.54 8.86 21.63
C GLY A 347 -13.60 9.04 20.10
N THR A 348 -12.81 8.30 19.34
CA THR A 348 -12.88 8.33 17.86
C THR A 348 -14.05 7.48 17.39
N ILE A 349 -14.89 8.06 16.55
CA ILE A 349 -16.08 7.39 15.98
C ILE A 349 -15.61 6.33 14.97
N ILE A 350 -16.24 5.16 15.01
CA ILE A 350 -16.06 4.08 14.06
C ILE A 350 -17.19 4.18 13.03
N GLU A 351 -16.88 4.65 11.84
CA GLU A 351 -17.85 4.77 10.76
C GLU A 351 -18.06 3.44 10.05
N LYS A 352 -16.98 2.69 9.83
CA LYS A 352 -16.96 1.38 9.17
C LYS A 352 -16.24 0.36 10.02
N SER A 353 -16.55 -0.91 9.82
CA SER A 353 -15.91 -2.01 10.55
C SER A 353 -14.38 -2.00 10.44
N GLY A 354 -13.83 -1.63 9.26
CA GLY A 354 -12.39 -1.51 9.00
C GLY A 354 -11.66 -0.44 9.81
N ASP A 355 -12.36 0.56 10.37
CA ASP A 355 -11.73 1.59 11.20
C ASP A 355 -11.22 1.02 12.53
N LEU A 356 -11.92 0.05 13.11
CA LEU A 356 -11.56 -0.52 14.40
C LEU A 356 -10.20 -1.21 14.40
N PRO A 357 -9.88 -2.14 13.47
CA PRO A 357 -8.56 -2.76 13.41
C PRO A 357 -7.42 -1.75 13.28
N ARG A 358 -7.63 -0.67 12.51
CA ARG A 358 -6.66 0.39 12.30
C ARG A 358 -6.43 1.21 13.57
N LEU A 359 -7.50 1.65 14.23
CA LEU A 359 -7.41 2.43 15.49
C LEU A 359 -6.78 1.61 16.61
N VAL A 360 -7.19 0.36 16.77
CA VAL A 360 -6.62 -0.56 17.77
C VAL A 360 -5.17 -0.89 17.40
N GLY A 361 -4.89 -1.20 16.14
CA GLY A 361 -3.55 -1.55 15.65
C GLY A 361 -2.53 -0.42 15.84
N ASN A 362 -2.97 0.84 15.72
CA ASN A 362 -2.13 2.01 15.93
C ASN A 362 -1.96 2.38 17.43
N THR A 363 -2.69 1.72 18.31
CA THR A 363 -2.59 1.96 19.76
C THR A 363 -1.47 1.12 20.36
N LYS A 364 -0.63 1.77 21.17
CA LYS A 364 0.51 1.10 21.83
C LYS A 364 0.03 -0.04 22.72
N PRO A 365 0.56 -1.26 22.59
CA PRO A 365 0.27 -2.36 23.51
C PRO A 365 0.54 -1.97 24.98
N GLY A 366 -0.29 -2.47 25.89
CA GLY A 366 -0.28 -2.11 27.30
C GLY A 366 -1.06 -0.84 27.63
N SER A 367 -1.50 -0.06 26.64
CA SER A 367 -2.30 1.15 26.88
C SER A 367 -3.71 0.80 27.33
N LYS A 368 -4.21 1.57 28.31
CA LYS A 368 -5.62 1.56 28.68
C LYS A 368 -6.41 2.37 27.65
N SER A 369 -7.44 1.78 27.10
CA SER A 369 -8.33 2.35 26.09
C SER A 369 -9.77 2.16 26.48
N THR A 370 -10.68 2.90 25.86
CA THR A 370 -12.12 2.80 26.09
C THR A 370 -12.82 2.40 24.80
N LEU A 371 -13.62 1.34 24.87
CA LEU A 371 -14.55 0.93 23.81
C LEU A 371 -15.94 1.44 24.20
N THR A 372 -16.58 2.21 23.32
CA THR A 372 -18.02 2.47 23.46
C THR A 372 -18.77 1.46 22.60
N VAL A 373 -19.56 0.62 23.22
CA VAL A 373 -20.37 -0.40 22.55
C VAL A 373 -21.87 -0.07 22.67
N LEU A 374 -22.63 -0.44 21.65
CA LEU A 374 -24.08 -0.49 21.69
C LEU A 374 -24.50 -1.93 21.91
N ARG A 375 -25.12 -2.22 23.07
CA ARG A 375 -25.63 -3.55 23.42
C ARG A 375 -27.13 -3.45 23.68
N LYS A 376 -27.94 -4.14 22.87
CA LYS A 376 -29.42 -4.13 22.98
C LYS A 376 -29.99 -2.71 23.09
N GLY A 377 -29.52 -1.79 22.25
CA GLY A 377 -29.95 -0.39 22.19
C GLY A 377 -29.34 0.53 23.26
N ASN A 378 -28.55 0.02 24.21
CA ASN A 378 -27.93 0.81 25.28
C ASN A 378 -26.44 1.01 25.03
N LYS A 379 -25.95 2.25 25.14
CA LYS A 379 -24.51 2.56 25.07
C LYS A 379 -23.83 2.17 26.38
N ARG A 380 -22.64 1.57 26.26
CA ARG A 380 -21.79 1.21 27.41
C ARG A 380 -20.33 1.52 27.06
N ASP A 381 -19.60 2.09 28.03
CA ASP A 381 -18.17 2.29 27.93
C ASP A 381 -17.44 1.16 28.64
N LEU A 382 -16.59 0.44 27.93
CA LEU A 382 -15.86 -0.70 28.44
C LEU A 382 -14.36 -0.37 28.43
N PRO A 383 -13.69 -0.35 29.60
CA PRO A 383 -12.25 -0.18 29.65
C PRO A 383 -11.55 -1.44 29.13
N VAL A 384 -10.63 -1.29 28.19
CA VAL A 384 -9.85 -2.38 27.60
C VAL A 384 -8.37 -2.08 27.66
N VAL A 385 -7.54 -3.07 27.95
CA VAL A 385 -6.09 -2.96 27.85
C VAL A 385 -5.67 -3.59 26.54
N VAL A 386 -5.10 -2.79 25.62
CA VAL A 386 -4.69 -3.28 24.32
C VAL A 386 -3.51 -4.24 24.47
N ALA A 387 -3.61 -5.46 23.94
CA ALA A 387 -2.49 -6.41 23.90
C ALA A 387 -1.64 -6.21 22.64
N GLU A 388 -0.43 -6.72 22.64
CA GLU A 388 0.36 -6.81 21.41
C GLU A 388 -0.23 -7.90 20.50
N MET A 389 -0.34 -7.60 19.21
CA MET A 389 -0.69 -8.58 18.21
C MET A 389 0.53 -9.49 18.02
N GLU A 390 0.39 -10.77 18.35
CA GLU A 390 1.42 -11.74 18.03
C GLU A 390 1.64 -11.72 16.51
N VAL A 391 2.86 -11.40 16.10
CA VAL A 391 3.27 -11.63 14.73
C VAL A 391 3.22 -13.13 14.57
N GLU A 392 2.41 -13.66 13.65
CA GLU A 392 2.70 -14.98 13.10
C GLU A 392 4.15 -14.90 12.62
N GLN A 393 5.04 -15.39 13.46
CA GLN A 393 6.40 -15.65 13.02
C GLN A 393 6.21 -16.64 11.87
N VAL A 394 6.34 -16.12 10.64
CA VAL A 394 6.72 -16.99 9.52
C VAL A 394 7.93 -17.69 10.06
N ALA A 395 7.72 -18.95 10.47
CA ALA A 395 8.70 -19.74 11.17
C ALA A 395 10.02 -19.50 10.46
N LYS A 396 10.95 -18.78 11.13
CA LYS A 396 12.36 -18.89 10.78
C LYS A 396 12.52 -20.39 10.68
N LYS A 397 12.71 -20.88 9.45
CA LYS A 397 13.08 -22.26 9.24
C LYS A 397 14.21 -22.47 10.23
N GLU A 398 13.88 -23.14 11.36
CA GLU A 398 14.91 -23.58 12.27
C GLU A 398 15.95 -24.17 11.37
N GLU A 399 17.17 -23.65 11.46
CA GLU A 399 18.32 -24.31 10.85
C GLU A 399 18.20 -25.76 11.35
N LYS A 400 17.72 -26.64 10.48
CA LYS A 400 17.68 -28.04 10.74
C LYS A 400 19.11 -28.35 11.15
N LYS A 401 19.29 -28.64 12.43
CA LYS A 401 20.52 -29.33 12.90
C LYS A 401 20.91 -30.31 11.80
N PRO A 402 22.18 -30.35 11.42
CA PRO A 402 22.63 -31.16 10.29
C PRO A 402 21.97 -32.53 10.40
N LYS A 403 21.22 -32.91 9.36
CA LYS A 403 20.72 -34.27 9.23
C LYS A 403 21.93 -35.16 9.48
N GLN A 404 21.88 -35.94 10.54
CA GLN A 404 22.81 -37.07 10.70
C GLN A 404 22.79 -37.79 9.35
N GLU A 405 23.94 -37.88 8.71
CA GLU A 405 24.12 -38.65 7.49
C GLU A 405 23.61 -40.05 7.78
N GLN A 406 22.55 -40.43 7.10
CA GLN A 406 22.06 -41.79 7.14
C GLN A 406 23.12 -42.65 6.42
N THR A 407 23.98 -43.25 7.18
CA THR A 407 24.92 -44.26 6.64
C THR A 407 24.09 -45.47 6.24
N LEU A 408 23.91 -45.63 4.92
CA LEU A 408 23.40 -46.87 4.35
C LEU A 408 24.35 -47.98 4.69
N ASN A 409 23.86 -49.02 5.36
CA ASN A 409 24.65 -50.21 5.59
C ASN A 409 24.84 -51.03 4.27
N SER A 410 25.66 -52.06 4.31
CA SER A 410 25.95 -52.89 3.14
C SER A 410 24.74 -53.58 2.51
N LEU A 411 23.57 -53.52 3.14
CA LEU A 411 22.29 -54.06 2.67
C LEU A 411 21.37 -52.97 2.06
N GLY A 412 21.81 -51.70 1.99
CA GLY A 412 21.01 -50.59 1.46
C GLY A 412 19.89 -50.14 2.40
N LEU A 413 19.91 -50.49 3.67
CA LEU A 413 18.91 -50.10 4.66
C LEU A 413 19.37 -48.85 5.42
N ALA A 414 18.51 -47.88 5.57
CA ALA A 414 18.68 -46.74 6.46
C ALA A 414 18.14 -47.07 7.84
N VAL A 415 18.99 -47.03 8.86
CA VAL A 415 18.63 -47.28 10.26
C VAL A 415 18.64 -45.92 10.99
N ILE A 416 17.61 -45.69 11.79
CA ILE A 416 17.51 -44.52 12.66
C ILE A 416 17.30 -44.99 14.09
N ASP A 417 17.82 -44.23 15.07
CA ASP A 417 17.56 -44.48 16.48
C ASP A 417 16.07 -44.28 16.81
N LEU A 418 15.57 -45.21 17.67
CA LEU A 418 14.18 -45.08 18.18
C LEU A 418 14.05 -43.85 19.07
N THR A 419 12.99 -43.10 18.87
CA THR A 419 12.61 -42.02 19.76
C THR A 419 12.23 -42.56 21.16
N GLU A 420 12.30 -41.72 22.19
CA GLU A 420 11.92 -42.16 23.57
C GLU A 420 10.48 -42.67 23.67
N GLY A 421 9.54 -42.14 22.84
CA GLY A 421 8.19 -42.65 22.76
C GLY A 421 8.10 -44.05 22.21
N GLN A 422 8.82 -44.33 21.14
CA GLN A 422 8.89 -45.67 20.51
C GLN A 422 9.62 -46.71 21.37
N ARG A 423 10.57 -46.30 22.23
CA ARG A 423 11.24 -47.17 23.20
C ARG A 423 10.33 -47.59 24.36
N ARG A 424 9.26 -46.87 24.64
CA ARG A 424 8.29 -47.19 25.69
C ARG A 424 7.18 -48.14 25.23
N GLU A 425 6.98 -48.23 23.91
CA GLU A 425 5.95 -49.09 23.30
C GLU A 425 6.49 -50.50 22.91
N LEU A 426 7.81 -50.70 22.96
CA LEU A 426 8.48 -52.00 22.78
C LEU A 426 8.90 -52.59 24.14
#